data_221291ae60aafef4a66e144ddc945985
#
_entry.id   221291ae60aafef4a66e144ddc945985
#
_cell.length_a   1.000
_cell.length_b   1.000
_cell.length_c   1.000
_cell.angle_alpha   90.00
_cell.angle_beta   90.00
_cell.angle_gamma   90.00
#
_symmetry.space_group_name_H-M   'P 1'
#
loop_
_entity.id
_entity.type
_entity.pdbx_description
1 polymer ?
#
loop_
_entity_poly.entity_id
_entity_poly.type
_entity_poly.pdbx_seq_one_letter_code
_entity_poly.pdbx_strand_id
1 'polypeptide(L)'
;IPGGNGRALMGMAADERRHAGRLSAAYFLLSGVKFWPPAEPELPREGWMAILRRRYWAERKGAEAYRTAAGHTGDSALRELYLELAGDEEAHAGIIRGILERL
;
A
#
# COMPACT_ATOMS: atom_id res chain seq x y z
N ILE A 1 -4.48 -7.90 -18.35
CA ILE A 1 -5.19 -8.54 -17.24
C ILE A 1 -6.65 -8.69 -17.63
N PRO A 2 -7.21 -9.89 -17.54
CA PRO A 2 -8.58 -10.13 -18.02
C PRO A 2 -9.66 -9.58 -17.06
N GLY A 3 -10.74 -9.09 -17.64
CA GLY A 3 -11.99 -8.78 -16.95
C GLY A 3 -11.91 -7.69 -15.92
N GLY A 4 -12.61 -7.88 -14.79
CA GLY A 4 -12.69 -6.91 -13.70
C GLY A 4 -11.43 -6.76 -12.87
N ASN A 5 -10.39 -7.59 -13.10
CA ASN A 5 -9.14 -7.54 -12.35
C ASN A 5 -8.39 -6.22 -12.58
N GLY A 6 -8.44 -5.68 -13.79
CA GLY A 6 -7.83 -4.39 -14.09
C GLY A 6 -8.44 -3.26 -13.27
N ARG A 7 -9.77 -3.27 -13.10
CA ARG A 7 -10.47 -2.26 -12.29
C ARG A 7 -10.05 -2.34 -10.81
N ALA A 8 -9.97 -3.56 -10.26
CA ALA A 8 -9.53 -3.75 -8.89
C ALA A 8 -8.10 -3.23 -8.67
N LEU A 9 -7.20 -3.52 -9.62
CA LEU A 9 -5.81 -3.04 -9.54
C LEU A 9 -5.71 -1.53 -9.69
N MET A 10 -6.56 -0.90 -10.51
CA MET A 10 -6.62 0.57 -10.60
C MET A 10 -7.08 1.20 -9.30
N GLY A 11 -8.06 0.57 -8.63
CA GLY A 11 -8.50 1.02 -7.31
C GLY A 11 -7.40 0.95 -6.27
N MET A 12 -6.61 -0.13 -6.29
CA MET A 12 -5.44 -0.27 -5.41
C MET A 12 -4.39 0.82 -5.69
N ALA A 13 -4.12 1.12 -6.95
CA ALA A 13 -3.18 2.17 -7.31
C ALA A 13 -3.65 3.55 -6.81
N ALA A 14 -4.95 3.83 -6.88
CA ALA A 14 -5.53 5.05 -6.33
C ALA A 14 -5.35 5.13 -4.81
N ASP A 15 -5.57 4.00 -4.10
CA ASP A 15 -5.34 3.92 -2.66
C ASP A 15 -3.87 4.20 -2.30
N GLU A 16 -2.93 3.62 -3.04
CA GLU A 16 -1.50 3.85 -2.81
C GLU A 16 -1.13 5.33 -2.96
N ARG A 17 -1.70 6.02 -3.94
CA ARG A 17 -1.48 7.45 -4.09
C ARG A 17 -2.04 8.25 -2.90
N ARG A 18 -3.21 7.86 -2.37
CA ARG A 18 -3.77 8.49 -1.17
C ARG A 18 -2.88 8.25 0.04
N HIS A 19 -2.36 7.03 0.21
CA HIS A 19 -1.45 6.69 1.30
C HIS A 19 -0.20 7.58 1.26
N ALA A 20 0.42 7.72 0.09
CA ALA A 20 1.60 8.56 -0.06
C ALA A 20 1.31 10.01 0.30
N GLY A 21 0.16 10.55 -0.13
CA GLY A 21 -0.25 11.92 0.19
C GLY A 21 -0.50 12.12 1.68
N ARG A 22 -1.17 11.15 2.33
CA ARG A 22 -1.45 11.22 3.77
C ARG A 22 -0.18 11.11 4.61
N LEU A 23 0.75 10.25 4.22
CA LEU A 23 2.04 10.11 4.89
C LEU A 23 2.90 11.36 4.71
N SER A 24 2.91 11.95 3.52
CA SER A 24 3.61 13.20 3.26
C SER A 24 3.06 14.35 4.09
N ALA A 25 1.73 14.45 4.21
CA ALA A 25 1.08 15.46 5.03
C ALA A 25 1.42 15.27 6.52
N ALA A 26 1.37 14.01 7.01
CA ALA A 26 1.72 13.71 8.39
C ALA A 26 3.18 14.06 8.69
N TYR A 27 4.08 13.72 7.77
CA TYR A 27 5.50 14.05 7.92
C TYR A 27 5.72 15.57 7.97
N PHE A 28 5.04 16.33 7.10
CA PHE A 28 5.11 17.80 7.11
C PHE A 28 4.63 18.38 8.43
N LEU A 29 3.49 17.90 8.96
CA LEU A 29 2.92 18.37 10.21
C LEU A 29 3.84 18.10 11.40
N LEU A 30 4.58 16.98 11.39
CA LEU A 30 5.47 16.59 12.47
C LEU A 30 6.85 17.22 12.36
N SER A 31 7.38 17.40 11.15
CA SER A 31 8.76 17.84 10.92
C SER A 31 8.90 19.23 10.32
N GLY A 32 7.84 19.76 9.72
CA GLY A 32 7.89 21.01 8.96
C GLY A 32 8.58 20.91 7.61
N VAL A 33 8.95 19.70 7.20
CA VAL A 33 9.66 19.45 5.94
C VAL A 33 8.77 18.64 5.00
N LYS A 34 8.64 19.11 3.76
CA LYS A 34 7.89 18.36 2.74
C LYS A 34 8.66 17.10 2.34
N PHE A 35 7.94 16.00 2.36
CA PHE A 35 8.44 14.71 1.88
C PHE A 35 7.66 14.30 0.63
N TRP A 36 8.37 13.90 -0.41
CA TRP A 36 7.78 13.32 -1.60
C TRP A 36 8.27 11.90 -1.76
N PRO A 37 7.38 10.93 -1.89
CA PRO A 37 7.79 9.56 -2.16
C PRO A 37 8.64 9.50 -3.43
N PRO A 38 9.63 8.61 -3.52
CA PRO A 38 10.40 8.43 -4.73
C PRO A 38 9.47 8.03 -5.88
N ALA A 39 9.87 8.38 -7.12
CA ALA A 39 9.13 7.98 -8.31
C ALA A 39 9.01 6.45 -8.36
N GLU A 40 7.87 5.96 -8.87
CA GLU A 40 7.68 4.53 -9.04
C GLU A 40 8.76 3.96 -9.96
N PRO A 41 9.35 2.81 -9.61
CA PRO A 41 10.32 2.17 -10.48
C PRO A 41 9.65 1.73 -11.79
N GLU A 42 10.44 1.64 -12.86
CA GLU A 42 9.95 1.11 -14.12
C GLU A 42 9.35 -0.29 -13.91
N LEU A 43 8.28 -0.59 -14.66
CA LEU A 43 7.67 -1.91 -14.60
C LEU A 43 8.69 -2.97 -15.01
N PRO A 44 8.90 -4.01 -14.18
CA PRO A 44 9.83 -5.07 -14.53
C PRO A 44 9.33 -5.83 -15.78
N ARG A 45 10.28 -6.36 -16.56
CA ARG A 45 9.99 -7.18 -17.74
C ARG A 45 9.54 -8.59 -17.37
N GLU A 46 8.68 -8.70 -16.38
CA GLU A 46 8.17 -9.97 -15.91
C GLU A 46 6.73 -10.14 -16.31
N GLY A 47 6.27 -11.39 -16.35
CA GLY A 47 4.87 -11.69 -16.53
C GLY A 47 4.03 -11.09 -15.40
N TRP A 48 2.79 -10.73 -15.71
CA TRP A 48 1.89 -10.08 -14.76
C TRP A 48 1.60 -10.95 -13.52
N MET A 49 1.62 -12.28 -13.63
CA MET A 49 1.44 -13.18 -12.48
C MET A 49 2.58 -13.04 -11.47
N ALA A 50 3.82 -12.95 -11.96
CA ALA A 50 4.99 -12.74 -11.09
C ALA A 50 4.92 -11.38 -10.41
N ILE A 51 4.47 -10.36 -11.13
CA ILE A 51 4.26 -9.02 -10.58
C ILE A 51 3.22 -9.07 -9.46
N LEU A 52 2.09 -9.74 -9.69
CA LEU A 52 1.03 -9.87 -8.69
C LEU A 52 1.49 -10.63 -7.44
N ARG A 53 2.24 -11.72 -7.59
CA ARG A 53 2.79 -12.46 -6.46
C ARG A 53 3.70 -11.59 -5.60
N ARG A 54 4.57 -10.86 -6.25
CA ARG A 54 5.49 -9.94 -5.57
C ARG A 54 4.73 -8.84 -4.86
N ARG A 55 3.70 -8.30 -5.51
CA ARG A 55 2.85 -7.27 -4.93
C ARG A 55 2.08 -7.79 -3.72
N TYR A 56 1.58 -9.01 -3.77
CA TYR A 56 0.91 -9.65 -2.64
C TYR A 56 1.79 -9.64 -1.39
N TRP A 57 3.03 -10.08 -1.52
CA TRP A 57 3.94 -10.10 -0.39
C TRP A 57 4.33 -8.71 0.07
N ALA A 58 4.48 -7.76 -0.85
CA ALA A 58 4.75 -6.37 -0.50
C ALA A 58 3.61 -5.75 0.31
N GLU A 59 2.35 -6.01 -0.07
CA GLU A 59 1.18 -5.54 0.67
C GLU A 59 1.12 -6.14 2.06
N ARG A 60 1.41 -7.42 2.21
CA ARG A 60 1.43 -8.07 3.51
C ARG A 60 2.54 -7.52 4.42
N LYS A 61 3.71 -7.33 3.88
CA LYS A 61 4.82 -6.71 4.62
C LYS A 61 4.51 -5.27 5.00
N GLY A 62 3.86 -4.54 4.10
CA GLY A 62 3.43 -3.16 4.36
C GLY A 62 2.45 -3.10 5.51
N ALA A 63 1.45 -3.99 5.54
CA ALA A 63 0.49 -4.05 6.64
C ALA A 63 1.16 -4.33 7.98
N GLU A 64 2.09 -5.28 8.01
CA GLU A 64 2.85 -5.61 9.21
C GLU A 64 3.71 -4.43 9.67
N ALA A 65 4.38 -3.75 8.75
CA ALA A 65 5.20 -2.58 9.06
C ALA A 65 4.36 -1.45 9.65
N TYR A 66 3.17 -1.19 9.10
CA TYR A 66 2.26 -0.17 9.64
C TYR A 66 1.77 -0.52 11.04
N ARG A 67 1.45 -1.79 11.30
CA ARG A 67 1.05 -2.23 12.64
C ARG A 67 2.17 -2.05 13.65
N THR A 68 3.39 -2.39 13.26
CA THR A 68 4.57 -2.20 14.09
C THR A 68 4.76 -0.72 14.41
N ALA A 69 4.66 0.14 13.38
CA ALA A 69 4.77 1.59 13.56
C ALA A 69 3.67 2.13 14.50
N ALA A 70 2.44 1.62 14.36
CA ALA A 70 1.33 2.01 15.24
C ALA A 70 1.63 1.66 16.70
N GLY A 71 2.26 0.52 16.95
CA GLY A 71 2.63 0.09 18.30
C GLY A 71 3.77 0.89 18.90
N HIS A 72 4.58 1.57 18.09
CA HIS A 72 5.75 2.31 18.54
C HIS A 72 5.51 3.81 18.66
N THR A 73 4.43 4.36 18.11
CA THR A 73 4.16 5.79 18.20
C THR A 73 3.39 6.14 19.46
N GLY A 74 3.74 7.25 20.09
CA GLY A 74 2.97 7.84 21.18
C GLY A 74 1.87 8.79 20.74
N ASP A 75 1.83 9.12 19.43
CA ASP A 75 0.83 10.02 18.86
C ASP A 75 -0.41 9.25 18.44
N SER A 76 -1.58 9.58 19.04
CA SER A 76 -2.80 8.83 18.80
C SER A 76 -3.33 8.99 17.37
N ALA A 77 -3.20 10.19 16.79
CA ALA A 77 -3.65 10.43 15.42
C ALA A 77 -2.78 9.67 14.41
N LEU A 78 -1.48 9.64 14.65
CA LEU A 78 -0.55 8.89 13.80
C LEU A 78 -0.79 7.38 13.93
N ARG A 79 -1.09 6.91 15.14
CA ARG A 79 -1.45 5.50 15.37
C ARG A 79 -2.68 5.11 14.57
N GLU A 80 -3.74 5.92 14.60
CA GLU A 80 -4.94 5.67 13.82
C GLU A 80 -4.66 5.63 12.32
N LEU A 81 -3.83 6.55 11.83
CA LEU A 81 -3.42 6.56 10.44
C LEU A 81 -2.69 5.27 10.06
N TYR A 82 -1.72 4.84 10.85
CA TYR A 82 -0.99 3.60 10.58
C TYR A 82 -1.91 2.38 10.58
N LEU A 83 -2.85 2.29 11.51
CA LEU A 83 -3.79 1.16 11.57
C LEU A 83 -4.73 1.15 10.37
N GLU A 84 -5.17 2.32 9.91
CA GLU A 84 -5.99 2.43 8.70
C GLU A 84 -5.21 2.00 7.47
N LEU A 85 -3.96 2.46 7.33
CA LEU A 85 -3.09 2.06 6.23
C LEU A 85 -2.82 0.55 6.24
N ALA A 86 -2.63 -0.03 7.42
CA ALA A 86 -2.45 -1.48 7.57
C ALA A 86 -3.68 -2.23 7.07
N GLY A 87 -4.88 -1.77 7.42
CA GLY A 87 -6.14 -2.36 6.96
C GLY A 87 -6.28 -2.30 5.45
N ASP A 88 -5.91 -1.17 4.83
CA ASP A 88 -5.96 -1.01 3.38
C ASP A 88 -4.98 -1.95 2.67
N GLU A 89 -3.75 -2.09 3.21
CA GLU A 89 -2.76 -3.02 2.66
C GLU A 89 -3.24 -4.48 2.74
N GLU A 90 -3.89 -4.87 3.83
CA GLU A 90 -4.48 -6.20 3.93
C GLU A 90 -5.61 -6.43 2.95
N ALA A 91 -6.46 -5.43 2.75
CA ALA A 91 -7.53 -5.51 1.76
C ALA A 91 -6.96 -5.69 0.34
N HIS A 92 -5.90 -4.96 0.01
CA HIS A 92 -5.19 -5.10 -1.27
C HIS A 92 -4.60 -6.50 -1.42
N ALA A 93 -3.96 -7.03 -0.40
CA ALA A 93 -3.41 -8.39 -0.42
C ALA A 93 -4.51 -9.41 -0.68
N GLY A 94 -5.67 -9.25 -0.05
CA GLY A 94 -6.83 -10.11 -0.26
C GLY A 94 -7.34 -10.06 -1.70
N ILE A 95 -7.38 -8.88 -2.31
CA ILE A 95 -7.77 -8.71 -3.71
C ILE A 95 -6.79 -9.44 -4.63
N ILE A 96 -5.50 -9.25 -4.44
CA ILE A 96 -4.46 -9.90 -5.25
C ILE A 96 -4.54 -11.42 -5.10
N ARG A 97 -4.67 -11.90 -3.87
CA ARG A 97 -4.82 -13.33 -3.60
C ARG A 97 -6.02 -13.91 -4.33
N GLY A 98 -7.15 -13.22 -4.28
CA GLY A 98 -8.35 -13.65 -4.99
C GLY A 98 -8.14 -13.73 -6.49
N ILE A 99 -7.41 -12.78 -7.08
CA ILE A 99 -7.06 -12.81 -8.51
C ILE A 99 -6.19 -14.03 -8.81
N LEU A 100 -5.13 -14.26 -8.03
CA LEU A 100 -4.21 -15.38 -8.23
C LEU A 100 -4.90 -16.73 -8.09
N GLU A 101 -5.83 -16.88 -7.16
CA GLU A 101 -6.57 -18.13 -6.93
C GLU A 101 -7.54 -18.46 -8.05
N ARG A 102 -7.98 -17.46 -8.83
CA ARG A 102 -8.89 -17.65 -9.96
C ARG A 102 -8.18 -17.95 -11.28
N LEU A 103 -6.88 -18.01 -11.28
CA LEU A 103 -6.06 -18.29 -12.48
C LEU A 103 -5.69 -19.81 -12.58
#